data_bb21111c1b8310e31f8ef8ca18407183
#
_entry.id   bb21111c1b8310e31f8ef8ca18407183
#
_cell.length_a   1.000
_cell.length_b   1.000
_cell.length_c   1.000
_cell.angle_alpha   90.00
_cell.angle_beta   90.00
_cell.angle_gamma   90.00
#
_symmetry.space_group_name_H-M   'P 1'
#
loop_
_entity.id
_entity.type
_entity.pdbx_description
1 polymer ?
#
loop_
_entity_poly.entity_id
_entity_poly.type
_entity_poly.pdbx_seq_one_letter_code
_entity_poly.pdbx_strand_id
1 'polypeptide(L)'
;MMATALQRLGRKRAVVLHGREGLDEAGLGDSTDMMVVGQEPHTLDPQTWGLTPAPVTALAGGDVGENAAILQNVLQGRGTSAQRDVVALNSGIALWTAERVDNIGAGIALAQDILASGAAWDKLQALIRLSRVQGETN
;
A
#
# COMPACT_ATOMS: atom_id res chain seq x y z
N MET A 1 10.41 -2.40 -18.73
CA MET A 1 9.47 -1.93 -19.78
C MET A 1 8.49 -0.88 -19.27
N MET A 2 7.68 -1.11 -18.23
CA MET A 2 6.64 -0.16 -17.77
C MET A 2 7.20 1.19 -17.31
N ALA A 3 8.26 1.22 -16.49
CA ALA A 3 8.91 2.46 -16.06
C ALA A 3 9.44 3.29 -17.24
N THR A 4 10.01 2.63 -18.26
CA THR A 4 10.48 3.28 -19.49
C THR A 4 9.32 3.90 -20.28
N ALA A 5 8.18 3.21 -20.33
CA ALA A 5 6.97 3.74 -20.98
C ALA A 5 6.44 4.98 -20.25
N LEU A 6 6.37 4.93 -18.92
CA LEU A 6 5.97 6.08 -18.10
C LEU A 6 6.90 7.28 -18.28
N GLN A 7 8.20 7.03 -18.36
CA GLN A 7 9.20 8.08 -18.64
C GLN A 7 8.96 8.73 -20.02
N ARG A 8 8.74 7.92 -21.06
CA ARG A 8 8.44 8.42 -22.42
C ARG A 8 7.11 9.20 -22.49
N LEU A 9 6.14 8.86 -21.65
CA LEU A 9 4.90 9.60 -21.47
C LEU A 9 5.06 10.89 -20.64
N GLY A 10 6.30 11.27 -20.30
CA GLY A 10 6.58 12.51 -19.59
C GLY A 10 6.24 12.50 -18.10
N ARG A 11 6.06 11.31 -17.50
CA ARG A 11 5.84 11.23 -16.05
C ARG A 11 7.14 11.58 -15.33
N LYS A 12 7.08 12.63 -14.50
CA LYS A 12 8.24 13.15 -13.76
C LYS A 12 8.60 12.22 -12.59
N ARG A 13 7.59 11.59 -11.97
CA ARG A 13 7.77 10.67 -10.85
C ARG A 13 6.73 9.54 -10.95
N ALA A 14 7.21 8.33 -10.97
CA ALA A 14 6.41 7.13 -10.89
C ALA A 14 7.30 5.97 -10.39
N VAL A 15 6.69 5.02 -9.73
CA VAL A 15 7.32 3.80 -9.23
C VAL A 15 6.59 2.61 -9.81
N VAL A 16 7.35 1.62 -10.24
CA VAL A 16 6.84 0.31 -10.68
C VAL A 16 7.40 -0.73 -9.73
N LEU A 17 6.54 -1.54 -9.17
CA LEU A 17 6.88 -2.59 -8.20
C LEU A 17 6.64 -3.97 -8.81
N HIS A 18 7.42 -4.94 -8.34
CA HIS A 18 7.21 -6.36 -8.59
C HIS A 18 7.69 -7.15 -7.38
N GLY A 19 6.79 -7.71 -6.61
CA GLY A 19 7.10 -8.60 -5.50
C GLY A 19 7.64 -9.93 -6.01
N ARG A 20 8.84 -10.34 -5.57
CA ARG A 20 9.48 -11.59 -6.03
C ARG A 20 8.69 -12.83 -5.65
N GLU A 21 7.80 -12.73 -4.69
CA GLU A 21 6.85 -13.78 -4.30
C GLU A 21 5.60 -13.85 -5.20
N GLY A 22 5.59 -13.10 -6.32
CA GLY A 22 4.53 -13.13 -7.32
C GLY A 22 3.40 -12.11 -7.10
N LEU A 23 3.63 -11.10 -6.24
CA LEU A 23 2.69 -9.99 -6.02
C LEU A 23 2.96 -8.85 -7.01
N ASP A 24 1.90 -8.15 -7.41
CA ASP A 24 1.92 -6.92 -8.19
C ASP A 24 2.15 -5.67 -7.32
N GLU A 25 2.42 -5.86 -6.04
CA GLU A 25 2.74 -4.86 -5.03
C GLU A 25 3.93 -5.32 -4.18
N ALA A 26 4.36 -4.50 -3.21
CA ALA A 26 5.39 -4.91 -2.27
C ALA A 26 4.80 -5.88 -1.23
N GLY A 27 5.42 -7.05 -1.11
CA GLY A 27 5.06 -8.08 -0.14
C GLY A 27 5.95 -8.07 1.10
N LEU A 28 5.73 -9.03 2.00
CA LEU A 28 6.48 -9.18 3.25
C LEU A 28 7.35 -10.44 3.29
N GLY A 29 7.10 -11.41 2.41
CA GLY A 29 7.78 -12.72 2.43
C GLY A 29 9.11 -12.74 1.69
N ASP A 30 9.29 -11.84 0.72
CA ASP A 30 10.51 -11.70 -0.08
C ASP A 30 10.74 -10.23 -0.44
N SER A 31 11.86 -9.95 -1.05
CA SER A 31 12.21 -8.63 -1.58
C SER A 31 11.30 -8.23 -2.75
N THR A 32 11.16 -6.93 -2.95
CA THR A 32 10.42 -6.34 -4.06
C THR A 32 11.37 -5.61 -4.99
N ASP A 33 11.32 -5.90 -6.29
CA ASP A 33 12.02 -5.13 -7.30
C ASP A 33 11.28 -3.81 -7.53
N MET A 34 12.00 -2.69 -7.42
CA MET A 34 11.46 -1.34 -7.57
C MET A 34 12.19 -0.58 -8.65
N MET A 35 11.41 -0.01 -9.57
CA MET A 35 11.89 0.89 -10.62
C MET A 35 11.28 2.27 -10.43
N VAL A 36 12.12 3.25 -10.14
CA VAL A 36 11.72 4.66 -10.11
C VAL A 36 12.03 5.28 -11.48
N VAL A 37 11.08 6.02 -12.06
CA VAL A 37 11.30 6.67 -13.36
C VAL A 37 12.51 7.60 -13.28
N GLY A 38 13.45 7.40 -14.20
CA GLY A 38 14.71 8.18 -14.28
C GLY A 38 15.80 7.78 -13.28
N GLN A 39 15.65 6.66 -12.59
CA GLN A 39 16.64 6.14 -11.64
C GLN A 39 17.04 4.70 -12.00
N GLU A 40 18.13 4.23 -11.40
CA GLU A 40 18.54 2.83 -11.46
C GLU A 40 17.56 1.93 -10.69
N PRO A 41 17.49 0.63 -11.06
CA PRO A 41 16.69 -0.34 -10.32
C PRO A 41 17.11 -0.45 -8.85
N HIS A 42 16.14 -0.61 -7.97
CA HIS A 42 16.34 -0.85 -6.54
C HIS A 42 15.69 -2.16 -6.13
N THR A 43 16.21 -2.75 -5.06
CA THR A 43 15.55 -3.87 -4.37
C THR A 43 15.14 -3.39 -2.98
N LEU A 44 13.88 -3.60 -2.64
CA LEU A 44 13.33 -3.29 -1.31
C LEU A 44 13.30 -4.57 -0.49
N ASP A 45 13.87 -4.53 0.71
CA ASP A 45 13.71 -5.55 1.72
C ASP A 45 12.86 -4.98 2.86
N PRO A 46 11.64 -5.51 3.11
CA PRO A 46 10.76 -5.02 4.16
C PRO A 46 11.38 -5.05 5.56
N GLN A 47 12.30 -5.99 5.81
CA GLN A 47 12.99 -6.12 7.10
C GLN A 47 13.87 -4.90 7.42
N THR A 48 14.31 -4.16 6.42
CA THR A 48 15.08 -2.90 6.59
C THR A 48 14.31 -1.88 7.44
N TRP A 49 12.99 -1.94 7.43
CA TRP A 49 12.12 -1.06 8.23
C TRP A 49 11.49 -1.76 9.43
N GLY A 50 12.02 -2.92 9.84
CA GLY A 50 11.54 -3.67 11.02
C GLY A 50 10.20 -4.37 10.80
N LEU A 51 9.73 -4.51 9.56
CA LEU A 51 8.52 -5.26 9.24
C LEU A 51 8.79 -6.76 9.38
N THR A 52 7.84 -7.48 9.95
CA THR A 52 8.00 -8.92 10.18
C THR A 52 7.72 -9.70 8.91
N PRO A 53 8.62 -10.58 8.45
CA PRO A 53 8.37 -11.44 7.31
C PRO A 53 7.08 -12.26 7.49
N ALA A 54 6.27 -12.30 6.43
CA ALA A 54 5.04 -13.08 6.41
C ALA A 54 4.81 -13.67 5.01
N PRO A 55 4.37 -14.93 4.90
CA PRO A 55 4.09 -15.55 3.62
C PRO A 55 2.84 -14.92 2.97
N VAL A 56 2.73 -15.00 1.65
CA VAL A 56 1.55 -14.51 0.88
C VAL A 56 0.24 -15.08 1.44
N THR A 57 0.26 -16.31 1.96
CA THR A 57 -0.93 -16.93 2.58
C THR A 57 -1.44 -16.19 3.81
N ALA A 58 -0.58 -15.41 4.50
CA ALA A 58 -1.00 -14.56 5.63
C ALA A 58 -1.80 -13.32 5.19
N LEU A 59 -1.77 -13.02 3.89
CA LEU A 59 -2.48 -11.91 3.25
C LEU A 59 -3.72 -12.39 2.48
N ALA A 60 -3.96 -13.71 2.46
CA ALA A 60 -5.09 -14.26 1.74
C ALA A 60 -6.41 -13.69 2.26
N GLY A 61 -7.27 -13.36 1.33
CA GLY A 61 -8.66 -13.01 1.61
C GLY A 61 -9.57 -14.25 1.59
N GLY A 62 -10.87 -13.99 1.58
CA GLY A 62 -11.90 -14.99 1.50
C GLY A 62 -13.06 -14.55 0.58
N ASP A 63 -14.28 -14.79 0.99
CA ASP A 63 -15.44 -14.30 0.26
C ASP A 63 -15.62 -12.76 0.43
N VAL A 64 -16.66 -12.20 -0.20
CA VAL A 64 -16.91 -10.76 -0.18
C VAL A 64 -17.11 -10.23 1.25
N GLY A 65 -17.81 -10.97 2.10
CA GLY A 65 -18.07 -10.60 3.48
C GLY A 65 -16.80 -10.61 4.33
N GLU A 66 -16.00 -11.66 4.18
CA GLU A 66 -14.71 -11.79 4.85
C GLU A 66 -13.74 -10.68 4.42
N ASN A 67 -13.65 -10.39 3.12
CA ASN A 67 -12.78 -9.31 2.62
C ASN A 67 -13.23 -7.93 3.10
N ALA A 68 -14.54 -7.68 3.18
CA ALA A 68 -15.07 -6.44 3.76
C ALA A 68 -14.71 -6.31 5.25
N ALA A 69 -14.79 -7.40 6.02
CA ALA A 69 -14.39 -7.42 7.43
C ALA A 69 -12.88 -7.22 7.61
N ILE A 70 -12.06 -7.85 6.77
CA ILE A 70 -10.60 -7.65 6.75
C ILE A 70 -10.29 -6.16 6.51
N LEU A 71 -10.86 -5.58 5.44
CA LEU A 71 -10.66 -4.16 5.11
C LEU A 71 -11.04 -3.25 6.29
N GLN A 72 -12.22 -3.47 6.88
CA GLN A 72 -12.66 -2.71 8.04
C GLN A 72 -11.68 -2.82 9.20
N ASN A 73 -11.26 -4.03 9.54
CA ASN A 73 -10.33 -4.26 10.65
C ASN A 73 -8.97 -3.60 10.40
N VAL A 74 -8.41 -3.73 9.20
CA VAL A 74 -7.14 -3.10 8.85
C VAL A 74 -7.22 -1.58 8.96
N LEU A 75 -8.25 -0.96 8.38
CA LEU A 75 -8.42 0.50 8.42
C LEU A 75 -8.73 1.05 9.82
N GLN A 76 -9.14 0.20 10.75
CA GLN A 76 -9.32 0.53 12.16
C GLN A 76 -8.13 0.12 13.04
N GLY A 77 -7.00 -0.29 12.44
CA GLY A 77 -5.80 -0.72 13.16
C GLY A 77 -5.93 -2.10 13.86
N ARG A 78 -6.97 -2.87 13.56
CA ARG A 78 -7.29 -4.17 14.20
C ARG A 78 -7.02 -5.39 13.34
N GLY A 79 -6.52 -5.23 12.12
CA GLY A 79 -6.07 -6.33 11.26
C GLY A 79 -4.92 -7.13 11.91
N THR A 80 -4.57 -8.27 11.32
CA THR A 80 -3.34 -9.00 11.71
C THR A 80 -2.11 -8.12 11.51
N SER A 81 -0.98 -8.45 12.16
CA SER A 81 0.27 -7.71 11.93
C SER A 81 0.64 -7.70 10.45
N ALA A 82 0.62 -8.87 9.78
CA ALA A 82 0.93 -8.96 8.36
C ALA A 82 0.03 -8.08 7.47
N GLN A 83 -1.29 -8.07 7.72
CA GLN A 83 -2.23 -7.22 6.98
C GLN A 83 -1.97 -5.73 7.18
N ARG A 84 -1.66 -5.30 8.41
CA ARG A 84 -1.34 -3.90 8.70
C ARG A 84 0.00 -3.50 8.11
N ASP A 85 1.00 -4.38 8.23
CA ASP A 85 2.37 -4.11 7.76
C ASP A 85 2.45 -4.02 6.25
N VAL A 86 1.77 -4.91 5.50
CA VAL A 86 1.76 -4.82 4.02
C VAL A 86 1.03 -3.56 3.53
N VAL A 87 -0.06 -3.16 4.18
CA VAL A 87 -0.77 -1.91 3.87
C VAL A 87 0.09 -0.70 4.20
N ALA A 88 0.78 -0.70 5.35
CA ALA A 88 1.68 0.38 5.72
C ALA A 88 2.88 0.49 4.77
N LEU A 89 3.47 -0.65 4.35
CA LEU A 89 4.57 -0.69 3.37
C LEU A 89 4.17 -0.04 2.04
N ASN A 90 3.08 -0.51 1.43
CA ASN A 90 2.63 0.00 0.14
C ASN A 90 2.14 1.45 0.23
N SER A 91 1.47 1.84 1.32
CA SER A 91 1.09 3.23 1.59
C SER A 91 2.32 4.12 1.77
N GLY A 92 3.35 3.64 2.46
CA GLY A 92 4.62 4.35 2.64
C GLY A 92 5.32 4.64 1.31
N ILE A 93 5.36 3.65 0.41
CA ILE A 93 5.90 3.81 -0.95
C ILE A 93 5.06 4.84 -1.75
N ALA A 94 3.73 4.79 -1.63
CA ALA A 94 2.84 5.73 -2.29
C ALA A 94 3.04 7.17 -1.77
N LEU A 95 3.14 7.37 -0.45
CA LEU A 95 3.40 8.66 0.18
C LEU A 95 4.75 9.24 -0.24
N TRP A 96 5.79 8.42 -0.29
CA TRP A 96 7.10 8.82 -0.77
C TRP A 96 7.06 9.16 -2.27
N THR A 97 6.38 8.37 -3.08
CA THR A 97 6.20 8.65 -4.51
C THR A 97 5.47 9.99 -4.73
N ALA A 98 4.49 10.29 -3.89
CA ALA A 98 3.74 11.55 -3.93
C ALA A 98 4.47 12.74 -3.25
N GLU A 99 5.73 12.56 -2.83
CA GLU A 99 6.57 13.59 -2.16
C GLU A 99 5.92 14.16 -0.88
N ARG A 100 5.16 13.32 -0.17
CA ARG A 100 4.55 13.67 1.12
C ARG A 100 5.46 13.40 2.30
N VAL A 101 6.48 12.58 2.09
CA VAL A 101 7.51 12.20 3.07
C VAL A 101 8.86 12.10 2.38
N ASP A 102 9.94 12.26 3.14
CA ASP A 102 11.31 12.31 2.62
C ASP A 102 11.85 10.93 2.23
N ASN A 103 11.37 9.86 2.85
CA ASN A 103 11.79 8.49 2.57
C ASN A 103 10.67 7.48 2.86
N ILE A 104 10.82 6.26 2.37
CA ILE A 104 9.83 5.17 2.51
C ILE A 104 9.59 4.83 3.99
N GLY A 105 10.63 4.79 4.83
CA GLY A 105 10.48 4.48 6.26
C GLY A 105 9.60 5.49 6.99
N ALA A 106 9.78 6.79 6.72
CA ALA A 106 8.89 7.83 7.25
C ALA A 106 7.45 7.66 6.76
N GLY A 107 7.28 7.23 5.52
CA GLY A 107 5.96 6.92 4.94
C GLY A 107 5.28 5.72 5.62
N ILE A 108 6.04 4.66 5.90
CA ILE A 108 5.55 3.48 6.64
C ILE A 108 5.09 3.89 8.05
N ALA A 109 5.92 4.63 8.79
CA ALA A 109 5.58 5.10 10.13
C ALA A 109 4.29 5.95 10.11
N LEU A 110 4.18 6.90 9.20
CA LEU A 110 2.98 7.72 9.03
C LEU A 110 1.74 6.87 8.70
N ALA A 111 1.87 5.87 7.84
CA ALA A 111 0.77 4.97 7.50
C ALA A 111 0.34 4.13 8.72
N GLN A 112 1.28 3.63 9.51
CA GLN A 112 0.99 2.91 10.76
C GLN A 112 0.23 3.78 11.76
N ASP A 113 0.63 5.03 11.95
CA ASP A 113 -0.05 6.00 12.83
C ASP A 113 -1.48 6.28 12.33
N ILE A 114 -1.68 6.47 11.03
CA ILE A 114 -3.00 6.69 10.43
C ILE A 114 -3.90 5.46 10.64
N LEU A 115 -3.41 4.25 10.44
CA LEU A 115 -4.16 3.02 10.70
C LEU A 115 -4.51 2.89 12.19
N ALA A 116 -3.56 3.14 13.09
CA ALA A 116 -3.76 3.05 14.53
C ALA A 116 -4.81 4.07 15.05
N SER A 117 -4.86 5.25 14.46
CA SER A 117 -5.82 6.31 14.83
C SER A 117 -7.25 6.05 14.35
N GLY A 118 -7.46 5.13 13.40
CA GLY A 118 -8.75 4.90 12.74
C GLY A 118 -9.13 5.96 11.69
N ALA A 119 -8.29 6.95 11.43
CA ALA A 119 -8.56 8.02 10.45
C ALA A 119 -8.78 7.48 9.03
N ALA A 120 -8.13 6.37 8.68
CA ALA A 120 -8.33 5.70 7.40
C ALA A 120 -9.77 5.15 7.25
N TRP A 121 -10.33 4.57 8.32
CA TRP A 121 -11.72 4.11 8.35
C TRP A 121 -12.72 5.28 8.21
N ASP A 122 -12.50 6.37 8.92
CA ASP A 122 -13.34 7.56 8.82
C ASP A 122 -13.36 8.13 7.40
N LYS A 123 -12.22 8.09 6.71
CA LYS A 123 -12.12 8.51 5.31
C LYS A 123 -12.93 7.62 4.38
N LEU A 124 -12.87 6.29 4.56
CA LEU A 124 -13.68 5.35 3.78
C LEU A 124 -15.18 5.58 4.03
N GLN A 125 -15.60 5.79 5.28
CA GLN A 125 -17.00 6.10 5.61
C GLN A 125 -17.47 7.40 4.94
N ALA A 126 -16.63 8.41 4.88
CA ALA A 126 -16.95 9.65 4.17
C ALA A 126 -17.13 9.42 2.65
N LEU A 127 -16.27 8.59 2.04
CA LEU A 127 -16.38 8.23 0.63
C LEU A 127 -17.68 7.46 0.34
N ILE A 128 -18.04 6.50 1.19
CA ILE A 128 -19.28 5.72 1.07
C ILE A 128 -20.51 6.65 1.14
N ARG A 129 -20.53 7.61 2.05
CA ARG A 129 -21.61 8.60 2.13
C ARG A 129 -21.75 9.41 0.86
N LEU A 130 -20.64 9.90 0.30
CA LEU A 130 -20.62 10.68 -0.95
C LEU A 130 -21.13 9.88 -2.14
N SER A 131 -20.71 8.61 -2.28
CA SER A 131 -21.11 7.77 -3.41
C SER A 131 -22.61 7.43 -3.40
N ARG A 132 -23.23 7.32 -2.20
CA ARG A 132 -24.68 7.07 -2.07
C ARG A 132 -25.51 8.29 -2.50
N VAL A 133 -25.09 9.51 -2.14
CA VAL A 133 -25.79 10.75 -2.52
C VAL A 133 -25.80 10.94 -4.04
N GLN A 134 -24.74 10.53 -4.75
CA GLN A 134 -24.68 10.62 -6.22
C GLN A 134 -25.52 9.55 -6.93
N GLY A 135 -25.78 8.41 -6.29
CA GLY A 135 -26.60 7.34 -6.85
C GLY A 135 -28.11 7.61 -6.78
N GLU A 136 -28.56 8.53 -5.94
CA GLU A 136 -29.98 8.91 -5.80
C GLU A 136 -30.42 10.06 -6.72
N THR A 137 -29.48 10.63 -7.49
CA THR A 137 -29.73 11.81 -8.37
C THR A 137 -29.76 11.47 -9.87
N ASN A 138 -29.78 10.17 -10.25
CA ASN A 138 -29.90 9.73 -11.64
C ASN A 138 -31.18 8.93 -11.90
#